data_eb5aeb45535d6dc18b14fb28b568f3e8
#
_entry.id   eb5aeb45535d6dc18b14fb28b568f3e8
#
_cell.length_a   1.000
_cell.length_b   1.000
_cell.length_c   1.000
_cell.angle_alpha   90.00
_cell.angle_beta   90.00
_cell.angle_gamma   90.00
#
_symmetry.space_group_name_H-M   'P 1'
#
loop_
_entity.id
_entity.type
_entity.pdbx_description
1 polymer ?
#
loop_
_entity_poly.entity_id
_entity_poly.type
_entity_poly.pdbx_seq_one_letter_code
_entity_poly.pdbx_strand_id
1 'polypeptide(L)'
;MGASPPPSSGQTPETPDAAAPAERRLSSTELLLLTLASAVVTANAYYIHPIISEVARGFEVRDAVIGIVPGANQLALALGVFLLLPLGDRVSNRKLVTITVAGQFLSITGMAFATDFRLFTLASTILGFFTIAPYLLPAYASKRVDPAQLGAVTAMLTTGVIGGILVARAGAGIVAETFGWRTVYYIASSFMLIVSILLPFIMDEREAGSDDAPKQSYLSLLFSMFALVKRYPEIIISGAMQGLGFGVFLSVWMGLGLHLPDMGYGVDVVGYLAAFAGFNLFTTPALGRWADRVGPYKARIVAAAVNFVAVCLLWPLGYNLWLLIIPVVLMTLLGPLVDICNRMTFLSLEKNIRTRLMTIYIVMMFIGGGISSSAGTAVYDYAGWAGNAILAMCMSGGLFTLAIISWRVFGRKIAQEIN
;
A
#
# COMPACT_ATOMS: atom_id res chain seq x y z
N MET A 1 -47.68 68.65 -17.32
CA MET A 1 -47.81 68.24 -15.92
C MET A 1 -47.36 66.78 -15.87
N GLY A 2 -46.07 66.54 -15.62
CA GLY A 2 -45.45 65.23 -15.53
C GLY A 2 -45.04 65.02 -14.07
N ALA A 3 -45.56 64.02 -13.44
CA ALA A 3 -45.21 63.66 -12.09
C ALA A 3 -44.00 62.67 -12.14
N SER A 4 -42.91 63.05 -11.48
CA SER A 4 -41.73 62.22 -11.22
C SER A 4 -42.06 61.10 -10.22
N PRO A 5 -41.54 59.88 -10.41
CA PRO A 5 -41.69 58.80 -9.42
C PRO A 5 -40.80 59.06 -8.19
N PRO A 6 -41.14 58.53 -7.01
CA PRO A 6 -40.38 58.73 -5.75
C PRO A 6 -39.09 57.91 -5.78
N PRO A 7 -38.07 58.29 -4.99
CA PRO A 7 -36.81 57.59 -4.87
C PRO A 7 -36.96 56.25 -4.14
N SER A 8 -36.38 55.20 -4.68
CA SER A 8 -36.28 53.87 -4.11
C SER A 8 -35.53 53.90 -2.77
N SER A 9 -36.16 53.42 -1.74
CA SER A 9 -35.65 53.25 -0.38
C SER A 9 -34.48 52.24 -0.28
N GLY A 10 -33.45 52.67 0.33
CA GLY A 10 -32.59 51.91 1.27
C GLY A 10 -32.09 50.55 0.83
N GLN A 11 -30.94 50.52 0.12
CA GLN A 11 -30.05 49.38 0.25
C GLN A 11 -29.34 49.50 1.61
N THR A 12 -29.70 48.60 2.53
CA THR A 12 -28.86 48.30 3.72
C THR A 12 -27.49 47.80 3.22
N PRO A 13 -26.36 48.33 3.75
CA PRO A 13 -25.05 47.79 3.39
C PRO A 13 -25.00 46.33 3.86
N GLU A 14 -24.85 45.42 2.90
CA GLU A 14 -24.48 44.05 3.19
C GLU A 14 -23.17 44.10 4.00
N THR A 15 -23.24 43.65 5.24
CA THR A 15 -22.06 43.36 6.03
C THR A 15 -21.20 42.38 5.25
N PRO A 16 -19.89 42.66 5.06
CA PRO A 16 -19.00 41.72 4.40
C PRO A 16 -19.13 40.36 5.11
N ASP A 17 -19.59 39.38 4.35
CA ASP A 17 -19.62 37.99 4.77
C ASP A 17 -18.27 37.67 5.42
N ALA A 18 -18.29 37.30 6.70
CA ALA A 18 -17.08 36.96 7.43
C ALA A 18 -16.38 35.86 6.65
N ALA A 19 -15.33 36.23 5.92
CA ALA A 19 -14.53 35.32 5.12
C ALA A 19 -14.23 34.09 5.97
N ALA A 20 -14.70 32.93 5.56
CA ALA A 20 -14.39 31.66 6.20
C ALA A 20 -12.86 31.63 6.42
N PRO A 21 -12.38 31.28 7.61
CA PRO A 21 -10.95 31.34 7.90
C PRO A 21 -10.22 30.48 6.88
N ALA A 22 -9.32 31.12 6.13
CA ALA A 22 -8.54 30.48 5.07
C ALA A 22 -7.87 29.23 5.66
N GLU A 23 -8.17 28.06 5.08
CA GLU A 23 -7.57 26.81 5.49
C GLU A 23 -6.05 26.97 5.43
N ARG A 24 -5.36 26.65 6.53
CA ARG A 24 -3.90 26.77 6.63
C ARG A 24 -3.26 25.84 5.61
N ARG A 25 -2.56 26.40 4.63
CA ARG A 25 -1.82 25.66 3.62
C ARG A 25 -0.66 24.90 4.26
N LEU A 26 -0.41 23.70 3.78
CA LEU A 26 0.76 22.91 4.19
C LEU A 26 2.05 23.59 3.71
N SER A 27 2.98 23.76 4.63
CA SER A 27 4.35 24.17 4.33
C SER A 27 5.15 23.02 3.72
N SER A 28 6.24 23.34 3.01
CA SER A 28 7.15 22.31 2.46
C SER A 28 7.74 21.43 3.56
N THR A 29 8.00 21.97 4.75
CA THR A 29 8.52 21.23 5.90
C THR A 29 7.46 20.24 6.43
N GLU A 30 6.21 20.67 6.58
CA GLU A 30 5.11 19.79 6.99
C GLU A 30 4.91 18.65 5.99
N LEU A 31 4.95 18.96 4.69
CA LEU A 31 4.85 17.94 3.65
C LEU A 31 6.00 16.93 3.71
N LEU A 32 7.24 17.39 3.93
CA LEU A 32 8.39 16.49 4.13
C LEU A 32 8.19 15.59 5.34
N LEU A 33 7.74 16.15 6.47
CA LEU A 33 7.49 15.38 7.70
C LEU A 33 6.35 14.36 7.53
N LEU A 34 5.27 14.70 6.82
CA LEU A 34 4.21 13.76 6.45
C LEU A 34 4.73 12.63 5.55
N THR A 35 5.64 12.97 4.63
CA THR A 35 6.29 11.99 3.74
C THR A 35 7.19 11.03 4.52
N LEU A 36 8.00 11.54 5.44
CA LEU A 36 8.83 10.72 6.32
C LEU A 36 8.00 9.86 7.26
N ALA A 37 6.91 10.40 7.81
CA ALA A 37 5.98 9.63 8.61
C ALA A 37 5.33 8.49 7.80
N SER A 38 4.91 8.75 6.55
CA SER A 38 4.42 7.70 5.64
C SER A 38 5.46 6.60 5.41
N ALA A 39 6.74 6.99 5.25
CA ALA A 39 7.84 6.04 5.09
C ALA A 39 8.01 5.16 6.33
N VAL A 40 8.11 5.75 7.53
CA VAL A 40 8.30 5.02 8.78
C VAL A 40 7.13 4.09 9.09
N VAL A 41 5.89 4.60 8.96
CA VAL A 41 4.67 3.81 9.19
C VAL A 41 4.59 2.61 8.26
N THR A 42 4.89 2.81 6.98
CA THR A 42 4.86 1.72 5.98
C THR A 42 5.98 0.71 6.22
N ALA A 43 7.17 1.17 6.56
CA ALA A 43 8.36 0.35 6.80
C ALA A 43 8.10 -0.80 7.79
N ASN A 44 7.28 -0.55 8.81
CA ASN A 44 6.99 -1.50 9.88
C ASN A 44 6.39 -2.84 9.41
N ALA A 45 5.65 -2.85 8.31
CA ALA A 45 5.09 -4.07 7.73
C ALA A 45 6.12 -4.88 6.91
N TYR A 46 7.31 -4.32 6.64
CA TYR A 46 8.27 -4.90 5.68
C TYR A 46 9.62 -5.28 6.28
N TYR A 47 9.91 -4.93 7.53
CA TYR A 47 11.15 -5.32 8.19
C TYR A 47 11.37 -6.83 8.23
N ILE A 48 10.31 -7.61 8.45
CA ILE A 48 10.40 -9.07 8.57
C ILE A 48 10.87 -9.78 7.28
N HIS A 49 10.68 -9.16 6.10
CA HIS A 49 10.91 -9.82 4.83
C HIS A 49 12.34 -10.36 4.65
N PRO A 50 13.40 -9.56 4.81
CA PRO A 50 14.78 -10.06 4.66
C PRO A 50 15.23 -10.91 5.84
N ILE A 51 14.65 -10.73 7.02
CA ILE A 51 15.12 -11.34 8.27
C ILE A 51 14.24 -12.50 8.75
N ILE A 52 13.33 -12.99 7.90
CA ILE A 52 12.32 -13.99 8.28
C ILE A 52 12.95 -15.28 8.82
N SER A 53 14.08 -15.72 8.25
CA SER A 53 14.82 -16.90 8.71
C SER A 53 15.45 -16.69 10.08
N GLU A 54 15.97 -15.48 10.36
CA GLU A 54 16.54 -15.13 11.66
C GLU A 54 15.47 -15.12 12.76
N VAL A 55 14.29 -14.56 12.44
CA VAL A 55 13.15 -14.55 13.37
C VAL A 55 12.64 -15.96 13.62
N ALA A 56 12.54 -16.81 12.57
CA ALA A 56 12.17 -18.22 12.70
C ALA A 56 13.12 -18.98 13.63
N ARG A 57 14.44 -18.83 13.42
CA ARG A 57 15.46 -19.42 14.28
C ARG A 57 15.40 -18.88 15.71
N GLY A 58 15.19 -17.58 15.86
CA GLY A 58 15.14 -16.93 17.18
C GLY A 58 13.96 -17.37 18.06
N PHE A 59 12.87 -17.85 17.44
CA PHE A 59 11.71 -18.44 18.15
C PHE A 59 11.62 -19.97 18.02
N GLU A 60 12.60 -20.60 17.39
CA GLU A 60 12.65 -22.06 17.16
C GLU A 60 11.38 -22.60 16.47
N VAL A 61 10.87 -21.86 15.50
CA VAL A 61 9.69 -22.26 14.71
C VAL A 61 10.09 -22.65 13.30
N ARG A 62 9.26 -23.54 12.69
CA ARG A 62 9.44 -23.99 11.31
C ARG A 62 9.12 -22.87 10.31
N ASP A 63 9.71 -22.95 9.12
CA ASP A 63 9.48 -21.99 8.03
C ASP A 63 8.01 -21.92 7.60
N ALA A 64 7.27 -23.02 7.63
CA ALA A 64 5.83 -23.02 7.41
C ALA A 64 5.07 -22.14 8.40
N VAL A 65 5.54 -22.04 9.63
CA VAL A 65 4.83 -21.36 10.73
C VAL A 65 5.15 -19.88 10.75
N ILE A 66 6.41 -19.49 10.46
CA ILE A 66 6.82 -18.08 10.52
C ILE A 66 6.04 -17.19 9.55
N GLY A 67 5.59 -17.73 8.40
CA GLY A 67 4.78 -17.00 7.43
C GLY A 67 3.42 -16.52 7.93
N ILE A 68 2.95 -17.04 9.07
CA ILE A 68 1.73 -16.56 9.73
C ILE A 68 1.93 -15.10 10.17
N VAL A 69 3.13 -14.71 10.57
CA VAL A 69 3.42 -13.35 11.06
C VAL A 69 3.15 -12.29 9.98
N PRO A 70 3.81 -12.29 8.83
CA PRO A 70 3.51 -11.34 7.76
C PRO A 70 2.12 -11.57 7.14
N GLY A 71 1.64 -12.82 7.10
CA GLY A 71 0.30 -13.14 6.59
C GLY A 71 -0.81 -12.50 7.42
N ALA A 72 -0.81 -12.72 8.73
CA ALA A 72 -1.78 -12.13 9.65
C ALA A 72 -1.67 -10.59 9.71
N ASN A 73 -0.45 -10.05 9.60
CA ASN A 73 -0.22 -8.60 9.49
C ASN A 73 -0.97 -8.00 8.29
N GLN A 74 -0.83 -8.59 7.10
CA GLN A 74 -1.47 -8.10 5.88
C GLN A 74 -3.01 -8.28 5.93
N LEU A 75 -3.51 -9.39 6.48
CA LEU A 75 -4.95 -9.59 6.65
C LEU A 75 -5.55 -8.59 7.63
N ALA A 76 -4.85 -8.31 8.72
CA ALA A 76 -5.26 -7.30 9.69
C ALA A 76 -5.19 -5.88 9.10
N LEU A 77 -4.20 -5.58 8.23
CA LEU A 77 -4.13 -4.34 7.47
C LEU A 77 -5.33 -4.21 6.50
N ALA A 78 -5.72 -5.28 5.81
CA ALA A 78 -6.93 -5.30 5.00
C ALA A 78 -8.17 -4.92 5.83
N LEU A 79 -8.30 -5.50 7.03
CA LEU A 79 -9.39 -5.20 7.96
C LEU A 79 -9.32 -3.74 8.46
N GLY A 80 -8.12 -3.25 8.80
CA GLY A 80 -7.89 -1.87 9.21
C GLY A 80 -8.30 -0.87 8.11
N VAL A 81 -7.87 -1.11 6.87
CA VAL A 81 -8.26 -0.28 5.71
C VAL A 81 -9.77 -0.33 5.49
N PHE A 82 -10.39 -1.51 5.56
CA PHE A 82 -11.83 -1.66 5.37
C PHE A 82 -12.65 -0.90 6.41
N LEU A 83 -12.25 -0.99 7.68
CA LEU A 83 -12.98 -0.38 8.79
C LEU A 83 -12.59 1.09 9.03
N LEU A 84 -11.30 1.41 9.06
CA LEU A 84 -10.84 2.71 9.54
C LEU A 84 -10.74 3.77 8.44
N LEU A 85 -10.48 3.38 7.17
CA LEU A 85 -10.37 4.37 6.10
C LEU A 85 -11.67 5.13 5.85
N PRO A 86 -12.86 4.48 5.79
CA PRO A 86 -14.13 5.20 5.69
C PRO A 86 -14.49 6.04 6.93
N LEU A 87 -13.89 5.72 8.08
CA LEU A 87 -14.05 6.49 9.30
C LEU A 87 -13.37 7.87 9.19
N GLY A 88 -12.35 7.99 8.36
CA GLY A 88 -11.65 9.27 8.06
C GLY A 88 -12.54 10.35 7.44
N ASP A 89 -13.69 9.97 6.84
CA ASP A 89 -14.69 10.92 6.35
C ASP A 89 -15.59 11.49 7.47
N ARG A 90 -15.52 10.93 8.68
CA ARG A 90 -16.42 11.26 9.81
C ARG A 90 -15.70 11.75 11.06
N VAL A 91 -14.51 11.25 11.27
CA VAL A 91 -13.67 11.59 12.41
C VAL A 91 -12.50 12.42 11.89
N SER A 92 -12.07 13.39 12.70
CA SER A 92 -10.89 14.18 12.37
C SER A 92 -9.72 13.28 11.99
N ASN A 93 -9.14 13.53 10.80
CA ASN A 93 -7.98 12.78 10.31
C ASN A 93 -6.83 12.81 11.35
N ARG A 94 -6.65 13.93 12.06
CA ARG A 94 -5.67 14.04 13.14
C ARG A 94 -5.93 13.02 14.25
N LYS A 95 -7.16 12.92 14.77
CA LYS A 95 -7.51 11.96 15.83
C LYS A 95 -7.30 10.52 15.38
N LEU A 96 -7.77 10.19 14.15
CA LEU A 96 -7.64 8.86 13.60
C LEU A 96 -6.18 8.48 13.39
N VAL A 97 -5.37 9.36 12.82
CA VAL A 97 -3.94 9.16 12.63
C VAL A 97 -3.22 9.03 13.98
N THR A 98 -3.54 9.89 14.98
CA THR A 98 -2.95 9.81 16.30
C THR A 98 -3.18 8.43 16.96
N ILE A 99 -4.42 7.94 16.92
CA ILE A 99 -4.76 6.64 17.50
C ILE A 99 -4.01 5.51 16.77
N THR A 100 -3.95 5.58 15.44
CA THR A 100 -3.33 4.52 14.64
C THR A 100 -1.81 4.50 14.76
N VAL A 101 -1.12 5.65 14.77
CA VAL A 101 0.34 5.66 14.98
C VAL A 101 0.71 5.29 16.42
N ALA A 102 -0.08 5.66 17.42
CA ALA A 102 0.13 5.22 18.80
C ALA A 102 -0.07 3.70 18.95
N GLY A 103 -1.14 3.14 18.36
CA GLY A 103 -1.37 1.71 18.32
C GLY A 103 -0.24 0.97 17.61
N GLN A 104 0.26 1.51 16.51
CA GLN A 104 1.40 0.96 15.78
C GLN A 104 2.69 1.01 16.60
N PHE A 105 2.97 2.12 17.30
CA PHE A 105 4.10 2.23 18.21
C PHE A 105 4.05 1.17 19.32
N LEU A 106 2.92 1.02 19.98
CA LEU A 106 2.76 0.00 21.03
C LEU A 106 2.94 -1.42 20.47
N SER A 107 2.44 -1.67 19.28
CA SER A 107 2.56 -2.98 18.61
C SER A 107 3.99 -3.29 18.22
N ILE A 108 4.72 -2.37 17.59
CA ILE A 108 6.12 -2.60 17.20
C ILE A 108 7.02 -2.75 18.43
N THR A 109 6.72 -2.00 19.50
CA THR A 109 7.39 -2.16 20.80
C THR A 109 7.10 -3.55 21.38
N GLY A 110 5.84 -4.01 21.31
CA GLY A 110 5.47 -5.36 21.69
C GLY A 110 6.22 -6.43 20.91
N MET A 111 6.44 -6.24 19.59
CA MET A 111 7.30 -7.14 18.79
C MET A 111 8.75 -7.13 19.24
N ALA A 112 9.32 -5.94 19.53
CA ALA A 112 10.71 -5.78 19.96
C ALA A 112 11.02 -6.56 21.25
N PHE A 113 10.07 -6.57 22.19
CA PHE A 113 10.22 -7.21 23.51
C PHE A 113 9.50 -8.55 23.63
N ALA A 114 8.93 -9.10 22.55
CA ALA A 114 8.25 -10.38 22.59
C ALA A 114 9.19 -11.52 23.02
N THR A 115 8.77 -12.28 24.03
CA THR A 115 9.51 -13.43 24.59
C THR A 115 9.13 -14.73 23.90
N ASP A 116 7.95 -14.79 23.32
CA ASP A 116 7.43 -15.97 22.61
C ASP A 116 6.82 -15.62 21.25
N PHE A 117 6.72 -16.62 20.38
CA PHE A 117 6.24 -16.48 19.02
C PHE A 117 4.78 -16.00 18.92
N ARG A 118 3.92 -16.41 19.87
CA ARG A 118 2.48 -16.03 19.83
C ARG A 118 2.32 -14.54 20.12
N LEU A 119 3.06 -14.05 21.12
CA LEU A 119 3.06 -12.62 21.44
C LEU A 119 3.59 -11.77 20.28
N PHE A 120 4.68 -12.21 19.64
CA PHE A 120 5.24 -11.56 18.47
C PHE A 120 4.25 -11.52 17.31
N THR A 121 3.57 -12.64 17.02
CA THR A 121 2.56 -12.73 15.97
C THR A 121 1.34 -11.85 16.26
N LEU A 122 0.86 -11.86 17.50
CA LEU A 122 -0.26 -11.00 17.92
C LEU A 122 0.09 -9.52 17.78
N ALA A 123 1.27 -9.12 18.25
CA ALA A 123 1.73 -7.75 18.13
C ALA A 123 1.87 -7.34 16.65
N SER A 124 2.43 -8.20 15.78
CA SER A 124 2.47 -7.97 14.34
C SER A 124 1.09 -7.84 13.70
N THR A 125 0.13 -8.65 14.13
CA THR A 125 -1.26 -8.58 13.66
C THR A 125 -1.90 -7.24 14.03
N ILE A 126 -1.77 -6.81 15.26
CA ILE A 126 -2.28 -5.51 15.74
C ILE A 126 -1.57 -4.36 15.01
N LEU A 127 -0.26 -4.47 14.77
CA LEU A 127 0.51 -3.52 13.97
C LEU A 127 -0.09 -3.36 12.58
N GLY A 128 -0.38 -4.46 11.89
CA GLY A 128 -1.02 -4.45 10.58
C GLY A 128 -2.34 -3.68 10.59
N PHE A 129 -3.22 -3.95 11.56
CA PHE A 129 -4.51 -3.27 11.70
C PHE A 129 -4.38 -1.75 11.79
N PHE A 130 -3.35 -1.26 12.48
CA PHE A 130 -3.11 0.17 12.64
C PHE A 130 -2.28 0.82 11.53
N THR A 131 -1.78 0.07 10.54
CA THR A 131 -0.93 0.59 9.45
C THR A 131 -1.73 1.33 8.37
N ILE A 132 -2.62 2.22 8.74
CA ILE A 132 -3.52 2.93 7.79
C ILE A 132 -3.11 4.38 7.51
N ALA A 133 -2.22 4.97 8.28
CA ALA A 133 -1.82 6.37 8.11
C ALA A 133 -1.39 6.71 6.68
N PRO A 134 -0.62 5.86 5.94
CA PRO A 134 -0.23 6.13 4.56
C PRO A 134 -1.40 6.30 3.58
N TYR A 135 -2.57 5.79 3.92
CA TYR A 135 -3.80 5.93 3.12
C TYR A 135 -4.64 7.14 3.53
N LEU A 136 -4.49 7.62 4.77
CA LEU A 136 -5.18 8.82 5.28
C LEU A 136 -4.44 10.12 4.96
N LEU A 137 -3.10 10.11 4.98
CA LEU A 137 -2.29 11.31 4.78
C LEU A 137 -2.47 11.96 3.41
N PRO A 138 -2.63 11.25 2.28
CA PRO A 138 -2.97 11.88 1.00
C PRO A 138 -4.33 12.59 1.02
N ALA A 139 -5.34 12.01 1.67
CA ALA A 139 -6.65 12.65 1.84
C ALA A 139 -6.58 13.90 2.72
N TYR A 140 -5.79 13.86 3.79
CA TYR A 140 -5.51 15.01 4.64
C TYR A 140 -4.80 16.14 3.87
N ALA A 141 -3.76 15.79 3.10
CA ALA A 141 -2.98 16.76 2.34
C ALA A 141 -3.79 17.39 1.19
N SER A 142 -4.66 16.60 0.53
CA SER A 142 -5.46 17.08 -0.61
C SER A 142 -6.40 18.23 -0.28
N LYS A 143 -6.81 18.36 0.99
CA LYS A 143 -7.68 19.45 1.47
C LYS A 143 -6.90 20.73 1.82
N ARG A 144 -5.54 20.69 1.84
CA ARG A 144 -4.66 21.76 2.34
C ARG A 144 -3.62 22.24 1.33
N VAL A 145 -3.74 21.81 0.09
CA VAL A 145 -2.83 22.22 -1.00
C VAL A 145 -3.63 22.73 -2.18
N ASP A 146 -3.04 23.59 -2.96
CA ASP A 146 -3.67 24.06 -4.20
C ASP A 146 -3.96 22.88 -5.14
N PRO A 147 -5.11 22.87 -5.83
CA PRO A 147 -5.42 21.83 -6.81
C PRO A 147 -4.32 21.60 -7.86
N ALA A 148 -3.59 22.66 -8.24
CA ALA A 148 -2.46 22.58 -9.16
C ALA A 148 -1.27 21.79 -8.58
N GLN A 149 -1.10 21.75 -7.26
CA GLN A 149 0.00 21.06 -6.57
C GLN A 149 -0.37 19.66 -6.08
N LEU A 150 -1.66 19.28 -6.13
CA LEU A 150 -2.16 18.02 -5.59
C LEU A 150 -1.43 16.80 -6.16
N GLY A 151 -1.11 16.81 -7.46
CA GLY A 151 -0.37 15.73 -8.10
C GLY A 151 1.05 15.57 -7.53
N ALA A 152 1.77 16.68 -7.35
CA ALA A 152 3.14 16.68 -6.80
C ALA A 152 3.14 16.21 -5.33
N VAL A 153 2.19 16.69 -4.53
CA VAL A 153 2.06 16.31 -3.12
C VAL A 153 1.74 14.82 -2.97
N THR A 154 0.79 14.30 -3.76
CA THR A 154 0.46 12.87 -3.76
C THR A 154 1.65 12.02 -4.20
N ALA A 155 2.39 12.45 -5.23
CA ALA A 155 3.60 11.78 -5.67
C ALA A 155 4.67 11.75 -4.57
N MET A 156 4.87 12.85 -3.84
CA MET A 156 5.83 12.92 -2.74
C MET A 156 5.48 11.97 -1.60
N LEU A 157 4.21 11.94 -1.17
CA LEU A 157 3.74 11.00 -0.14
C LEU A 157 3.90 9.54 -0.58
N THR A 158 3.58 9.24 -1.85
CA THR A 158 3.76 7.89 -2.43
C THR A 158 5.25 7.51 -2.48
N THR A 159 6.13 8.45 -2.82
CA THR A 159 7.58 8.25 -2.77
C THR A 159 8.04 7.91 -1.36
N GLY A 160 7.46 8.56 -0.33
CA GLY A 160 7.70 8.19 1.07
C GLY A 160 7.33 6.74 1.38
N VAL A 161 6.15 6.29 0.94
CA VAL A 161 5.70 4.89 1.10
C VAL A 161 6.68 3.92 0.45
N ILE A 162 7.02 4.12 -0.82
CA ILE A 162 7.92 3.23 -1.58
C ILE A 162 9.33 3.26 -0.98
N GLY A 163 9.84 4.46 -0.67
CA GLY A 163 11.15 4.64 -0.03
C GLY A 163 11.21 3.94 1.33
N GLY A 164 10.14 4.03 2.13
CA GLY A 164 10.01 3.33 3.40
C GLY A 164 10.12 1.81 3.25
N ILE A 165 9.46 1.22 2.26
CA ILE A 165 9.55 -0.22 1.96
C ILE A 165 10.98 -0.62 1.59
N LEU A 166 11.66 0.17 0.77
CA LEU A 166 13.01 -0.12 0.31
C LEU A 166 14.02 -0.03 1.45
N VAL A 167 13.97 1.09 2.20
CA VAL A 167 14.86 1.32 3.36
C VAL A 167 14.62 0.27 4.45
N ALA A 168 13.35 -0.10 4.69
CA ALA A 168 13.03 -1.15 5.65
C ALA A 168 13.70 -2.48 5.31
N ARG A 169 13.61 -2.91 4.05
CA ARG A 169 14.20 -4.19 3.63
C ARG A 169 15.72 -4.16 3.62
N ALA A 170 16.31 -3.15 2.97
CA ALA A 170 17.76 -3.02 2.92
C ALA A 170 18.35 -2.85 4.32
N GLY A 171 17.79 -1.94 5.12
CA GLY A 171 18.25 -1.66 6.48
C GLY A 171 18.05 -2.83 7.44
N ALA A 172 16.91 -3.53 7.36
CA ALA A 172 16.65 -4.66 8.24
C ALA A 172 17.65 -5.80 8.00
N GLY A 173 17.97 -6.13 6.74
CA GLY A 173 18.97 -7.16 6.43
C GLY A 173 20.35 -6.82 7.01
N ILE A 174 20.84 -5.60 6.77
CA ILE A 174 22.15 -5.14 7.25
C ILE A 174 22.21 -5.10 8.78
N VAL A 175 21.18 -4.53 9.42
CA VAL A 175 21.13 -4.43 10.89
C VAL A 175 21.03 -5.80 11.55
N ALA A 176 20.22 -6.69 11.00
CA ALA A 176 20.04 -8.02 11.55
C ALA A 176 21.32 -8.86 11.46
N GLU A 177 22.03 -8.82 10.32
CA GLU A 177 23.30 -9.53 10.13
C GLU A 177 24.37 -9.07 11.13
N THR A 178 24.40 -7.76 11.47
CA THR A 178 25.44 -7.18 12.31
C THR A 178 25.09 -7.21 13.80
N PHE A 179 23.84 -6.90 14.15
CA PHE A 179 23.40 -6.66 15.54
C PHE A 179 22.27 -7.60 15.99
N GLY A 180 21.85 -8.54 15.13
CA GLY A 180 20.74 -9.45 15.37
C GLY A 180 19.37 -8.84 15.06
N TRP A 181 18.41 -9.71 14.72
CA TRP A 181 17.09 -9.33 14.22
C TRP A 181 16.26 -8.48 15.20
N ARG A 182 16.42 -8.62 16.51
CA ARG A 182 15.68 -7.83 17.51
C ARG A 182 16.04 -6.35 17.45
N THR A 183 17.29 -6.03 17.11
CA THR A 183 17.76 -4.64 16.99
C THR A 183 17.00 -3.87 15.91
N VAL A 184 16.57 -4.54 14.85
CA VAL A 184 15.70 -3.95 13.83
C VAL A 184 14.41 -3.40 14.45
N TYR A 185 13.77 -4.17 15.32
CA TYR A 185 12.52 -3.76 15.99
C TYR A 185 12.73 -2.70 17.07
N TYR A 186 13.89 -2.68 17.76
CA TYR A 186 14.24 -1.59 18.68
C TYR A 186 14.39 -0.26 17.94
N ILE A 187 15.09 -0.25 16.80
CA ILE A 187 15.25 0.93 15.95
C ILE A 187 13.89 1.36 15.40
N ALA A 188 13.09 0.42 14.88
CA ALA A 188 11.77 0.69 14.37
C ALA A 188 10.82 1.28 15.42
N SER A 189 10.86 0.76 16.66
CA SER A 189 10.10 1.29 17.79
C SER A 189 10.52 2.73 18.12
N SER A 190 11.81 3.04 18.08
CA SER A 190 12.32 4.39 18.31
C SER A 190 11.83 5.38 17.24
N PHE A 191 11.86 5.01 15.97
CA PHE A 191 11.30 5.84 14.89
C PHE A 191 9.78 6.01 15.02
N MET A 192 9.05 4.94 15.39
CA MET A 192 7.62 5.04 15.62
C MET A 192 7.26 5.91 16.82
N LEU A 193 8.07 5.91 17.88
CA LEU A 193 7.89 6.84 19.01
C LEU A 193 7.97 8.29 18.53
N ILE A 194 9.01 8.61 17.74
CA ILE A 194 9.18 9.96 17.17
C ILE A 194 7.97 10.34 16.31
N VAL A 195 7.53 9.47 15.41
CA VAL A 195 6.36 9.72 14.54
C VAL A 195 5.09 9.87 15.35
N SER A 196 4.88 9.05 16.39
CA SER A 196 3.70 9.10 17.25
C SER A 196 3.60 10.38 18.07
N ILE A 197 4.73 10.99 18.40
CA ILE A 197 4.78 12.29 19.08
C ILE A 197 4.62 13.43 18.06
N LEU A 198 5.40 13.43 16.97
CA LEU A 198 5.46 14.58 16.07
C LEU A 198 4.21 14.71 15.19
N LEU A 199 3.68 13.62 14.67
CA LEU A 199 2.62 13.66 13.66
C LEU A 199 1.33 14.35 14.17
N PRO A 200 0.84 14.13 15.40
CA PRO A 200 -0.29 14.85 15.95
C PRO A 200 -0.09 16.37 16.09
N PHE A 201 1.15 16.83 16.29
CA PHE A 201 1.46 18.27 16.38
C PHE A 201 1.50 18.97 15.03
N ILE A 202 1.87 18.22 13.96
CA ILE A 202 1.94 18.75 12.61
C ILE A 202 0.54 18.84 11.98
N MET A 203 -0.35 17.90 12.34
CA MET A 203 -1.69 17.85 11.79
C MET A 203 -2.63 18.81 12.52
N ASP A 204 -3.36 19.62 11.76
CA ASP A 204 -4.36 20.54 12.30
C ASP A 204 -5.67 19.82 12.67
N GLU A 205 -6.34 20.28 13.75
CA GLU A 205 -7.54 19.64 14.29
C GLU A 205 -8.85 20.05 13.56
N ARG A 206 -8.82 21.14 12.78
CA ARG A 206 -10.01 21.84 12.28
C ARG A 206 -10.85 21.14 11.23
N GLU A 207 -10.64 19.84 10.99
CA GLU A 207 -11.36 19.08 9.97
C GLU A 207 -12.40 18.08 10.51
N ALA A 208 -13.04 18.33 11.60
CA ALA A 208 -14.22 17.58 11.98
C ALA A 208 -15.44 18.18 11.28
N GLY A 209 -15.79 17.59 10.12
CA GLY A 209 -17.10 17.83 9.51
C GLY A 209 -17.26 19.23 8.91
N SER A 210 -17.17 19.35 7.60
CA SER A 210 -18.04 20.29 6.90
C SER A 210 -19.49 19.91 7.28
N ASP A 211 -20.33 20.86 7.61
CA ASP A 211 -21.76 20.65 7.91
C ASP A 211 -22.53 19.91 6.79
N ASP A 212 -21.90 19.73 5.64
CA ASP A 212 -22.33 18.97 4.46
C ASP A 212 -21.93 17.49 4.45
N ALA A 213 -21.31 16.95 5.53
CA ALA A 213 -20.97 15.52 5.54
C ALA A 213 -22.25 14.68 5.37
N PRO A 214 -22.30 13.74 4.43
CA PRO A 214 -23.50 12.98 4.16
C PRO A 214 -23.97 12.26 5.43
N LYS A 215 -25.24 12.47 5.81
CA LYS A 215 -25.91 11.89 6.98
C LYS A 215 -26.08 10.35 6.93
N GLN A 216 -25.33 9.66 6.06
CA GLN A 216 -25.39 8.20 5.94
C GLN A 216 -24.79 7.53 7.17
N SER A 217 -25.43 6.51 7.70
CA SER A 217 -24.91 5.68 8.79
C SER A 217 -23.56 5.06 8.38
N TYR A 218 -22.60 4.95 9.32
CA TYR A 218 -21.31 4.29 9.07
C TYR A 218 -21.48 2.86 8.54
N LEU A 219 -22.40 2.09 9.11
CA LEU A 219 -22.72 0.75 8.62
C LEU A 219 -23.28 0.78 7.19
N SER A 220 -24.15 1.77 6.87
CA SER A 220 -24.65 1.95 5.50
C SER A 220 -23.50 2.22 4.51
N LEU A 221 -22.50 2.98 4.92
CA LEU A 221 -21.30 3.24 4.11
C LEU A 221 -20.52 1.93 3.84
N LEU A 222 -20.29 1.12 4.87
CA LEU A 222 -19.61 -0.18 4.73
C LEU A 222 -20.41 -1.13 3.81
N PHE A 223 -21.72 -1.25 4.04
CA PHE A 223 -22.57 -2.11 3.19
C PHE A 223 -22.69 -1.60 1.75
N SER A 224 -22.58 -0.28 1.53
CA SER A 224 -22.57 0.28 0.17
C SER A 224 -21.40 -0.20 -0.68
N MET A 225 -20.28 -0.59 -0.09
CA MET A 225 -19.14 -1.15 -0.81
C MET A 225 -19.49 -2.49 -1.47
N PHE A 226 -20.26 -3.34 -0.80
CA PHE A 226 -20.74 -4.60 -1.40
C PHE A 226 -21.70 -4.36 -2.59
N ALA A 227 -22.52 -3.31 -2.51
CA ALA A 227 -23.38 -2.93 -3.64
C ALA A 227 -22.54 -2.43 -4.84
N LEU A 228 -21.45 -1.70 -4.60
CA LEU A 228 -20.54 -1.23 -5.65
C LEU A 228 -19.84 -2.40 -6.35
N VAL A 229 -19.47 -3.47 -5.62
CA VAL A 229 -18.88 -4.69 -6.19
C VAL A 229 -19.84 -5.31 -7.24
N LYS A 230 -21.15 -5.35 -6.96
CA LYS A 230 -22.16 -5.85 -7.91
C LYS A 230 -22.35 -4.94 -9.11
N ARG A 231 -22.31 -3.62 -8.90
CA ARG A 231 -22.54 -2.61 -9.94
C ARG A 231 -21.35 -2.46 -10.89
N TYR A 232 -20.12 -2.63 -10.38
CA TYR A 232 -18.87 -2.44 -11.13
C TYR A 232 -18.01 -3.71 -11.07
N PRO A 233 -18.34 -4.77 -11.82
CA PRO A 233 -17.63 -6.06 -11.75
C PRO A 233 -16.14 -5.96 -12.13
N GLU A 234 -15.74 -4.92 -12.85
CA GLU A 234 -14.34 -4.67 -13.18
C GLU A 234 -13.46 -4.46 -11.94
N ILE A 235 -14.02 -3.93 -10.83
CA ILE A 235 -13.28 -3.77 -9.59
C ILE A 235 -12.86 -5.11 -8.99
N ILE A 236 -13.68 -6.15 -9.17
CA ILE A 236 -13.36 -7.51 -8.70
C ILE A 236 -12.16 -8.04 -9.48
N ILE A 237 -12.18 -7.89 -10.81
CA ILE A 237 -11.09 -8.40 -11.66
C ILE A 237 -9.80 -7.63 -11.38
N SER A 238 -9.86 -6.30 -11.34
CA SER A 238 -8.70 -5.46 -11.02
C SER A 238 -8.18 -5.72 -9.60
N GLY A 239 -9.07 -5.89 -8.62
CA GLY A 239 -8.70 -6.23 -7.25
C GLY A 239 -8.11 -7.63 -7.12
N ALA A 240 -8.67 -8.64 -7.82
CA ALA A 240 -8.12 -10.00 -7.86
C ALA A 240 -6.73 -10.04 -8.52
N MET A 241 -6.57 -9.31 -9.63
CA MET A 241 -5.26 -9.17 -10.27
C MET A 241 -4.24 -8.53 -9.33
N GLN A 242 -4.63 -7.50 -8.60
CA GLN A 242 -3.75 -6.86 -7.63
C GLN A 242 -3.44 -7.76 -6.44
N GLY A 243 -4.43 -8.52 -5.94
CA GLY A 243 -4.23 -9.52 -4.90
C GLY A 243 -3.25 -10.60 -5.31
N LEU A 244 -3.36 -11.13 -6.54
CA LEU A 244 -2.41 -12.09 -7.10
C LEU A 244 -1.02 -11.47 -7.31
N GLY A 245 -0.93 -10.26 -7.88
CA GLY A 245 0.34 -9.58 -8.12
C GLY A 245 1.09 -9.27 -6.82
N PHE A 246 0.38 -8.75 -5.83
CA PHE A 246 0.94 -8.49 -4.50
C PHE A 246 1.26 -9.80 -3.76
N GLY A 247 0.46 -10.85 -4.00
CA GLY A 247 0.71 -12.19 -3.52
C GLY A 247 2.00 -12.78 -4.08
N VAL A 248 2.25 -12.68 -5.39
CA VAL A 248 3.52 -13.06 -6.02
C VAL A 248 4.68 -12.32 -5.36
N PHE A 249 4.55 -11.00 -5.21
CA PHE A 249 5.56 -10.16 -4.60
C PHE A 249 5.89 -10.62 -3.17
N LEU A 250 4.90 -10.82 -2.30
CA LEU A 250 5.14 -11.24 -0.93
C LEU A 250 5.67 -12.68 -0.84
N SER A 251 5.08 -13.63 -1.58
CA SER A 251 5.53 -15.01 -1.58
C SER A 251 6.99 -15.14 -2.02
N VAL A 252 7.38 -14.46 -3.10
CA VAL A 252 8.77 -14.49 -3.59
C VAL A 252 9.74 -13.85 -2.59
N TRP A 253 9.39 -12.69 -1.99
CA TRP A 253 10.26 -12.05 -1.01
C TRP A 253 10.38 -12.83 0.30
N MET A 254 9.31 -13.51 0.74
CA MET A 254 9.40 -14.45 1.87
C MET A 254 10.29 -15.65 1.50
N GLY A 255 10.08 -16.20 0.31
CA GLY A 255 10.91 -17.30 -0.21
C GLY A 255 12.39 -16.92 -0.32
N LEU A 256 12.73 -15.71 -0.79
CA LEU A 256 14.12 -15.22 -0.85
C LEU A 256 14.73 -15.07 0.55
N GLY A 257 13.95 -14.60 1.54
CA GLY A 257 14.38 -14.48 2.93
C GLY A 257 14.69 -15.81 3.62
N LEU A 258 14.15 -16.92 3.09
CA LEU A 258 14.47 -18.29 3.52
C LEU A 258 15.57 -18.90 2.65
N HIS A 259 15.45 -18.76 1.32
CA HIS A 259 16.30 -19.45 0.34
C HIS A 259 17.75 -18.97 0.31
N LEU A 260 18.00 -17.66 0.42
CA LEU A 260 19.37 -17.17 0.36
C LEU A 260 20.18 -17.59 1.60
N PRO A 261 19.66 -17.57 2.84
CA PRO A 261 20.32 -18.19 3.97
C PRO A 261 20.59 -19.69 3.83
N ASP A 262 19.65 -20.45 3.21
CA ASP A 262 19.85 -21.88 2.92
C ASP A 262 20.96 -22.12 1.88
N MET A 263 21.21 -21.15 0.99
CA MET A 263 22.35 -21.15 0.07
C MET A 263 23.68 -20.70 0.72
N GLY A 264 23.66 -20.33 2.00
CA GLY A 264 24.84 -19.86 2.74
C GLY A 264 25.12 -18.36 2.63
N TYR A 265 24.18 -17.56 2.12
CA TYR A 265 24.27 -16.10 2.11
C TYR A 265 23.71 -15.49 3.40
N GLY A 266 24.24 -14.34 3.81
CA GLY A 266 23.67 -13.58 4.92
C GLY A 266 22.32 -12.93 4.58
N VAL A 267 21.56 -12.55 5.60
CA VAL A 267 20.28 -11.85 5.42
C VAL A 267 20.44 -10.43 4.84
N ASP A 268 21.65 -9.86 4.94
CA ASP A 268 22.04 -8.60 4.30
C ASP A 268 21.96 -8.68 2.77
N VAL A 269 22.25 -9.86 2.16
CA VAL A 269 22.15 -10.08 0.71
C VAL A 269 20.71 -9.95 0.24
N VAL A 270 19.72 -10.42 1.04
CA VAL A 270 18.30 -10.18 0.75
C VAL A 270 17.99 -8.68 0.76
N GLY A 271 18.57 -7.95 1.71
CA GLY A 271 18.49 -6.50 1.80
C GLY A 271 19.08 -5.79 0.57
N TYR A 272 20.26 -6.22 0.11
CA TYR A 272 20.88 -5.67 -1.11
C TYR A 272 20.05 -5.92 -2.36
N LEU A 273 19.48 -7.11 -2.51
CA LEU A 273 18.55 -7.40 -3.60
C LEU A 273 17.33 -6.48 -3.57
N ALA A 274 16.81 -6.17 -2.37
CA ALA A 274 15.72 -5.23 -2.22
C ALA A 274 16.11 -3.80 -2.61
N ALA A 275 17.33 -3.38 -2.30
CA ALA A 275 17.86 -2.07 -2.72
C ALA A 275 17.96 -1.97 -4.25
N PHE A 276 18.43 -3.03 -4.93
CA PHE A 276 18.42 -3.10 -6.41
C PHE A 276 17.01 -2.99 -6.98
N ALA A 277 16.04 -3.59 -6.35
CA ALA A 277 14.64 -3.47 -6.74
C ALA A 277 14.11 -2.02 -6.68
N GLY A 278 14.78 -1.14 -5.93
CA GLY A 278 14.49 0.29 -5.83
C GLY A 278 14.60 1.07 -7.16
N PHE A 279 15.22 0.51 -8.19
CA PHE A 279 15.21 1.09 -9.54
C PHE A 279 13.80 1.31 -10.09
N ASN A 280 12.78 0.62 -9.58
CA ASN A 280 11.39 0.83 -9.97
C ASN A 280 10.90 2.27 -9.69
N LEU A 281 11.47 2.94 -8.71
CA LEU A 281 11.14 4.34 -8.38
C LEU A 281 11.39 5.28 -9.57
N PHE A 282 12.44 5.01 -10.34
CA PHE A 282 12.79 5.80 -11.52
C PHE A 282 12.07 5.37 -12.79
N THR A 283 11.75 4.10 -12.93
CA THR A 283 11.12 3.55 -14.14
C THR A 283 9.59 3.67 -14.13
N THR A 284 8.97 3.63 -12.96
CA THR A 284 7.51 3.69 -12.80
C THR A 284 6.86 4.89 -13.50
N PRO A 285 7.38 6.15 -13.43
CA PRO A 285 6.79 7.27 -14.14
C PRO A 285 6.85 7.15 -15.68
N ALA A 286 7.92 6.54 -16.20
CA ALA A 286 8.06 6.31 -17.65
C ALA A 286 7.08 5.24 -18.14
N LEU A 287 6.94 4.15 -17.36
CA LEU A 287 5.99 3.08 -17.64
C LEU A 287 4.54 3.56 -17.54
N GLY A 288 4.23 4.45 -16.59
CA GLY A 288 2.91 5.09 -16.48
C GLY A 288 2.57 5.90 -17.73
N ARG A 289 3.48 6.77 -18.20
CA ARG A 289 3.28 7.54 -19.45
C ARG A 289 3.14 6.64 -20.68
N TRP A 290 3.81 5.50 -20.70
CA TRP A 290 3.63 4.52 -21.76
C TRP A 290 2.24 3.88 -21.70
N ALA A 291 1.76 3.52 -20.49
CA ALA A 291 0.42 2.99 -20.28
C ALA A 291 -0.67 3.97 -20.71
N ASP A 292 -0.50 5.28 -20.44
CA ASP A 292 -1.41 6.33 -20.90
C ASP A 292 -1.56 6.35 -22.43
N ARG A 293 -0.44 6.15 -23.16
CA ARG A 293 -0.44 6.16 -24.64
C ARG A 293 -1.02 4.91 -25.28
N VAL A 294 -0.75 3.75 -24.70
CA VAL A 294 -1.15 2.44 -25.25
C VAL A 294 -2.56 2.04 -24.79
N GLY A 295 -3.01 2.65 -23.69
CA GLY A 295 -4.24 2.32 -23.01
C GLY A 295 -4.06 1.24 -21.92
N PRO A 296 -4.82 1.35 -20.81
CA PRO A 296 -4.58 0.56 -19.60
C PRO A 296 -4.75 -0.95 -19.82
N TYR A 297 -5.69 -1.39 -20.64
CA TYR A 297 -5.95 -2.81 -20.89
C TYR A 297 -4.81 -3.50 -21.64
N LYS A 298 -4.27 -2.84 -22.69
CA LYS A 298 -3.15 -3.41 -23.48
C LYS A 298 -1.86 -3.37 -22.67
N ALA A 299 -1.58 -2.24 -22.00
CA ALA A 299 -0.40 -2.09 -21.14
C ALA A 299 -0.39 -3.14 -20.03
N ARG A 300 -1.53 -3.42 -19.42
CA ARG A 300 -1.69 -4.45 -18.38
C ARG A 300 -1.40 -5.85 -18.87
N ILE A 301 -1.85 -6.23 -20.08
CA ILE A 301 -1.56 -7.53 -20.66
C ILE A 301 -0.04 -7.69 -20.88
N VAL A 302 0.61 -6.69 -21.45
CA VAL A 302 2.06 -6.72 -21.68
C VAL A 302 2.82 -6.83 -20.37
N ALA A 303 2.45 -6.00 -19.36
CA ALA A 303 3.05 -6.05 -18.04
C ALA A 303 2.87 -7.42 -17.36
N ALA A 304 1.66 -7.99 -17.43
CA ALA A 304 1.36 -9.30 -16.86
C ALA A 304 2.12 -10.44 -17.59
N ALA A 305 2.24 -10.38 -18.90
CA ALA A 305 2.98 -11.36 -19.69
C ALA A 305 4.48 -11.35 -19.36
N VAL A 306 5.09 -10.17 -19.32
CA VAL A 306 6.52 -10.05 -18.99
C VAL A 306 6.78 -10.42 -17.53
N ASN A 307 5.87 -10.03 -16.61
CA ASN A 307 5.96 -10.47 -15.21
C ASN A 307 5.84 -11.99 -15.08
N PHE A 308 4.94 -12.63 -15.85
CA PHE A 308 4.81 -14.09 -15.84
C PHE A 308 6.09 -14.77 -16.33
N VAL A 309 6.71 -14.29 -17.42
CA VAL A 309 8.01 -14.80 -17.90
C VAL A 309 9.09 -14.61 -16.83
N ALA A 310 9.17 -13.43 -16.20
CA ALA A 310 10.12 -13.17 -15.12
C ALA A 310 9.95 -14.15 -13.96
N VAL A 311 8.70 -14.41 -13.54
CA VAL A 311 8.40 -15.36 -12.46
C VAL A 311 8.75 -16.80 -12.86
N CYS A 312 8.54 -17.21 -14.14
CA CYS A 312 8.96 -18.51 -14.62
C CYS A 312 10.49 -18.70 -14.57
N LEU A 313 11.26 -17.64 -14.74
CA LEU A 313 12.72 -17.68 -14.65
C LEU A 313 13.23 -17.80 -13.21
N LEU A 314 12.41 -17.54 -12.18
CA LEU A 314 12.82 -17.69 -10.78
C LEU A 314 13.25 -19.12 -10.45
N TRP A 315 12.56 -20.12 -10.98
CA TRP A 315 12.89 -21.50 -10.71
C TRP A 315 14.27 -21.90 -11.27
N PRO A 316 14.52 -21.85 -12.58
CA PRO A 316 15.80 -22.31 -13.14
C PRO A 316 16.99 -21.43 -12.75
N LEU A 317 16.79 -20.12 -12.54
CA LEU A 317 17.85 -19.20 -12.21
C LEU A 317 18.04 -18.98 -10.70
N GLY A 318 17.15 -19.51 -9.86
CA GLY A 318 17.12 -19.28 -8.42
C GLY A 318 18.28 -19.87 -7.63
N TYR A 319 19.00 -20.83 -8.18
CA TYR A 319 20.10 -21.53 -7.51
C TYR A 319 21.47 -20.85 -7.71
N ASN A 320 21.50 -19.72 -8.41
CA ASN A 320 22.70 -18.88 -8.56
C ASN A 320 22.33 -17.42 -8.28
N LEU A 321 22.99 -16.80 -7.30
CA LEU A 321 22.66 -15.44 -6.88
C LEU A 321 22.68 -14.43 -8.03
N TRP A 322 23.69 -14.48 -8.89
CA TRP A 322 23.86 -13.53 -9.99
C TRP A 322 22.78 -13.69 -11.07
N LEU A 323 22.36 -14.92 -11.33
CA LEU A 323 21.29 -15.20 -12.30
C LEU A 323 19.91 -14.86 -11.70
N LEU A 324 19.73 -15.04 -10.39
CA LEU A 324 18.52 -14.73 -9.67
C LEU A 324 18.17 -13.22 -9.68
N ILE A 325 19.19 -12.36 -9.77
CA ILE A 325 18.97 -10.89 -9.88
C ILE A 325 18.09 -10.56 -11.08
N ILE A 326 18.24 -11.25 -12.21
CA ILE A 326 17.52 -10.95 -13.46
C ILE A 326 15.99 -11.05 -13.26
N PRO A 327 15.42 -12.20 -12.87
CA PRO A 327 13.97 -12.32 -12.68
C PRO A 327 13.45 -11.45 -11.52
N VAL A 328 14.21 -11.27 -10.44
CA VAL A 328 13.81 -10.44 -9.30
C VAL A 328 13.69 -8.97 -9.72
N VAL A 329 14.64 -8.45 -10.46
CA VAL A 329 14.61 -7.08 -11.00
C VAL A 329 13.45 -6.91 -11.97
N LEU A 330 13.31 -7.81 -12.96
CA LEU A 330 12.22 -7.75 -13.93
C LEU A 330 10.84 -7.77 -13.29
N MET A 331 10.61 -8.67 -12.35
CA MET A 331 9.35 -8.77 -11.61
C MET A 331 9.06 -7.46 -10.84
N THR A 332 10.08 -6.91 -10.20
CA THR A 332 9.92 -5.69 -9.37
C THR A 332 9.71 -4.43 -10.21
N LEU A 333 10.32 -4.36 -11.39
CA LEU A 333 10.12 -3.24 -12.32
C LEU A 333 8.70 -3.18 -12.88
N LEU A 334 8.07 -4.32 -13.11
CA LEU A 334 6.79 -4.41 -13.82
C LEU A 334 5.57 -4.50 -12.90
N GLY A 335 5.77 -4.91 -11.64
CA GLY A 335 4.69 -4.97 -10.65
C GLY A 335 3.91 -3.65 -10.51
N PRO A 336 4.57 -2.50 -10.33
CA PRO A 336 3.90 -1.20 -10.26
C PRO A 336 3.09 -0.83 -11.51
N LEU A 337 3.51 -1.29 -12.69
CA LEU A 337 2.79 -1.02 -13.94
C LEU A 337 1.41 -1.71 -13.96
N VAL A 338 1.31 -2.94 -13.45
CA VAL A 338 0.03 -3.63 -13.31
C VAL A 338 -0.89 -2.87 -12.36
N ASP A 339 -0.37 -2.40 -11.22
CA ASP A 339 -1.14 -1.60 -10.25
C ASP A 339 -1.65 -0.29 -10.86
N ILE A 340 -0.79 0.45 -11.58
CA ILE A 340 -1.17 1.70 -12.27
C ILE A 340 -2.30 1.41 -13.27
N CYS A 341 -2.14 0.42 -14.15
CA CYS A 341 -3.14 0.06 -15.14
C CYS A 341 -4.47 -0.37 -14.50
N ASN A 342 -4.43 -1.15 -13.41
CA ASN A 342 -5.62 -1.52 -12.66
C ASN A 342 -6.37 -0.30 -12.12
N ARG A 343 -5.64 0.66 -11.52
CA ARG A 343 -6.25 1.90 -11.00
C ARG A 343 -6.85 2.76 -12.10
N MET A 344 -6.19 2.88 -13.26
CA MET A 344 -6.70 3.64 -14.40
C MET A 344 -8.08 3.14 -14.85
N THR A 345 -8.36 1.83 -14.79
CA THR A 345 -9.63 1.26 -15.27
C THR A 345 -10.84 1.67 -14.44
N PHE A 346 -10.69 1.82 -13.12
CA PHE A 346 -11.83 2.15 -12.25
C PHE A 346 -11.82 3.59 -11.70
N LEU A 347 -10.65 4.28 -11.67
CA LEU A 347 -10.60 5.68 -11.25
C LEU A 347 -11.18 6.65 -12.29
N SER A 348 -11.38 6.20 -13.54
CA SER A 348 -12.11 6.94 -14.57
C SER A 348 -13.62 7.01 -14.31
N LEU A 349 -14.15 6.17 -13.41
CA LEU A 349 -15.56 6.14 -13.04
C LEU A 349 -15.98 7.38 -12.20
N GLU A 350 -17.22 7.41 -11.75
CA GLU A 350 -17.84 8.53 -11.01
C GLU A 350 -16.98 8.99 -9.82
N LYS A 351 -16.77 10.31 -9.70
CA LYS A 351 -15.91 10.90 -8.63
C LYS A 351 -16.36 10.52 -7.21
N ASN A 352 -17.66 10.46 -6.97
CA ASN A 352 -18.27 10.24 -5.65
C ASN A 352 -18.04 8.85 -5.06
N ILE A 353 -17.63 7.86 -5.88
CA ILE A 353 -17.42 6.48 -5.45
C ILE A 353 -15.93 6.06 -5.48
N ARG A 354 -15.04 6.92 -5.97
CA ARG A 354 -13.60 6.60 -6.15
C ARG A 354 -12.93 6.11 -4.87
N THR A 355 -13.14 6.80 -3.75
CA THR A 355 -12.57 6.40 -2.45
C THR A 355 -13.02 5.01 -2.04
N ARG A 356 -14.32 4.70 -2.21
CA ARG A 356 -14.86 3.37 -1.88
C ARG A 356 -14.33 2.27 -2.80
N LEU A 357 -14.18 2.54 -4.10
CA LEU A 357 -13.57 1.61 -5.05
C LEU A 357 -12.10 1.37 -4.71
N MET A 358 -11.35 2.42 -4.35
CA MET A 358 -9.97 2.29 -3.88
C MET A 358 -9.87 1.45 -2.60
N THR A 359 -10.79 1.64 -1.65
CA THR A 359 -10.82 0.82 -0.42
C THR A 359 -11.00 -0.66 -0.75
N ILE A 360 -11.97 -1.01 -1.62
CA ILE A 360 -12.19 -2.39 -2.06
C ILE A 360 -10.95 -2.96 -2.73
N TYR A 361 -10.34 -2.21 -3.63
CA TYR A 361 -9.14 -2.58 -4.35
C TYR A 361 -7.96 -2.90 -3.41
N ILE A 362 -7.69 -2.01 -2.45
CA ILE A 362 -6.62 -2.15 -1.47
C ILE A 362 -6.90 -3.34 -0.52
N VAL A 363 -8.13 -3.52 -0.09
CA VAL A 363 -8.54 -4.67 0.74
C VAL A 363 -8.26 -5.98 0.01
N MET A 364 -8.65 -6.10 -1.27
CA MET A 364 -8.37 -7.30 -2.07
C MET A 364 -6.86 -7.53 -2.26
N MET A 365 -6.09 -6.46 -2.44
CA MET A 365 -4.63 -6.52 -2.51
C MET A 365 -4.04 -7.15 -1.25
N PHE A 366 -4.42 -6.66 -0.08
CA PHE A 366 -3.86 -7.15 1.19
C PHE A 366 -4.36 -8.55 1.58
N ILE A 367 -5.61 -8.90 1.23
CA ILE A 367 -6.09 -10.28 1.40
C ILE A 367 -5.26 -11.24 0.55
N GLY A 368 -5.05 -10.94 -0.74
CA GLY A 368 -4.21 -11.74 -1.62
C GLY A 368 -2.78 -11.86 -1.09
N GLY A 369 -2.18 -10.73 -0.68
CA GLY A 369 -0.85 -10.69 -0.10
C GLY A 369 -0.72 -11.52 1.18
N GLY A 370 -1.67 -11.39 2.11
CA GLY A 370 -1.64 -12.11 3.38
C GLY A 370 -1.75 -13.62 3.22
N ILE A 371 -2.67 -14.08 2.38
CA ILE A 371 -2.82 -15.51 2.07
C ILE A 371 -1.56 -16.04 1.40
N SER A 372 -1.04 -15.32 0.40
CA SER A 372 0.11 -15.76 -0.39
C SER A 372 1.42 -15.73 0.41
N SER A 373 1.57 -14.81 1.37
CA SER A 373 2.72 -14.78 2.27
C SER A 373 2.81 -16.04 3.11
N SER A 374 1.71 -16.44 3.75
CA SER A 374 1.65 -17.68 4.54
C SER A 374 1.76 -18.92 3.67
N ALA A 375 1.11 -18.94 2.49
CA ALA A 375 1.20 -20.06 1.57
C ALA A 375 2.62 -20.22 1.01
N GLY A 376 3.31 -19.09 0.70
CA GLY A 376 4.67 -19.09 0.16
C GLY A 376 5.69 -19.75 1.09
N THR A 377 5.65 -19.42 2.38
CA THR A 377 6.54 -20.01 3.38
C THR A 377 6.17 -21.48 3.68
N ALA A 378 4.87 -21.82 3.71
CA ALA A 378 4.43 -23.19 3.90
C ALA A 378 4.86 -24.10 2.73
N VAL A 379 4.74 -23.61 1.50
CA VAL A 379 5.19 -24.35 0.30
C VAL A 379 6.71 -24.41 0.24
N TYR A 380 7.42 -23.37 0.71
CA TYR A 380 8.87 -23.40 0.83
C TYR A 380 9.35 -24.46 1.82
N ASP A 381 8.73 -24.56 3.00
CA ASP A 381 9.05 -25.58 4.00
C ASP A 381 8.87 -27.03 3.47
N TYR A 382 7.85 -27.21 2.60
CA TYR A 382 7.55 -28.53 2.02
C TYR A 382 8.39 -28.90 0.80
N ALA A 383 8.61 -27.96 -0.12
CA ALA A 383 9.18 -28.22 -1.44
C ALA A 383 10.33 -27.26 -1.83
N GLY A 384 10.87 -26.52 -0.87
CA GLY A 384 11.97 -25.60 -1.06
C GLY A 384 11.67 -24.48 -2.06
N TRP A 385 12.72 -23.92 -2.63
CA TRP A 385 12.63 -22.83 -3.61
C TRP A 385 11.79 -23.19 -4.83
N ALA A 386 11.92 -24.42 -5.35
CA ALA A 386 11.12 -24.87 -6.50
C ALA A 386 9.62 -24.77 -6.23
N GLY A 387 9.18 -25.20 -5.05
CA GLY A 387 7.78 -25.10 -4.63
C GLY A 387 7.30 -23.66 -4.57
N ASN A 388 8.08 -22.76 -3.95
CA ASN A 388 7.76 -21.33 -3.88
C ASN A 388 7.67 -20.68 -5.27
N ALA A 389 8.61 -21.00 -6.17
CA ALA A 389 8.61 -20.52 -7.55
C ALA A 389 7.39 -21.03 -8.34
N ILE A 390 7.00 -22.29 -8.19
CA ILE A 390 5.80 -22.88 -8.82
C ILE A 390 4.53 -22.17 -8.30
N LEU A 391 4.40 -21.95 -7.00
CA LEU A 391 3.28 -21.20 -6.43
C LEU A 391 3.20 -19.79 -7.05
N ALA A 392 4.33 -19.08 -7.13
CA ALA A 392 4.41 -17.77 -7.76
C ALA A 392 4.04 -17.82 -9.25
N MET A 393 4.46 -18.86 -9.99
CA MET A 393 4.06 -19.09 -11.38
C MET A 393 2.55 -19.28 -11.54
N CYS A 394 1.93 -20.08 -10.69
CA CYS A 394 0.47 -20.29 -10.70
C CYS A 394 -0.27 -18.97 -10.47
N MET A 395 0.15 -18.18 -9.48
CA MET A 395 -0.46 -16.87 -9.19
C MET A 395 -0.25 -15.87 -10.32
N SER A 396 0.96 -15.78 -10.88
CA SER A 396 1.28 -14.87 -12.00
C SER A 396 0.57 -15.29 -13.28
N GLY A 397 0.41 -16.60 -13.52
CA GLY A 397 -0.41 -17.14 -14.63
C GLY A 397 -1.88 -16.80 -14.48
N GLY A 398 -2.42 -16.88 -13.26
CA GLY A 398 -3.77 -16.44 -12.94
C GLY A 398 -3.96 -14.94 -13.20
N LEU A 399 -3.00 -14.11 -12.78
CA LEU A 399 -2.98 -12.67 -13.05
C LEU A 399 -2.98 -12.39 -14.56
N PHE A 400 -2.13 -13.06 -15.33
CA PHE A 400 -2.07 -12.91 -16.79
C PHE A 400 -3.38 -13.34 -17.48
N THR A 401 -3.98 -14.44 -17.03
CA THR A 401 -5.28 -14.91 -17.52
C THR A 401 -6.38 -13.88 -17.25
N LEU A 402 -6.44 -13.31 -16.04
CA LEU A 402 -7.38 -12.26 -15.69
C LEU A 402 -7.18 -10.98 -16.52
N ALA A 403 -5.92 -10.64 -16.87
CA ALA A 403 -5.63 -9.52 -17.76
C ALA A 403 -6.24 -9.71 -19.15
N ILE A 404 -6.14 -10.92 -19.71
CA ILE A 404 -6.72 -11.28 -21.00
C ILE A 404 -8.26 -11.24 -20.93
N ILE A 405 -8.84 -11.82 -19.89
CA ILE A 405 -10.31 -11.82 -19.67
C ILE A 405 -10.82 -10.39 -19.60
N SER A 406 -10.19 -9.56 -18.78
CA SER A 406 -10.59 -8.16 -18.62
C SER A 406 -10.53 -7.37 -19.92
N TRP A 407 -9.49 -7.58 -20.74
CA TRP A 407 -9.41 -6.94 -22.05
C TRP A 407 -10.52 -7.41 -23.00
N ARG A 408 -10.86 -8.71 -22.98
CA ARG A 408 -11.94 -9.25 -23.82
C ARG A 408 -13.31 -8.74 -23.41
N VAL A 409 -13.56 -8.61 -22.11
CA VAL A 409 -14.88 -8.26 -21.56
C VAL A 409 -15.11 -6.75 -21.58
N PHE A 410 -14.11 -5.96 -21.16
CA PHE A 410 -14.26 -4.52 -20.98
C PHE A 410 -13.48 -3.71 -22.03
N GLY A 411 -12.26 -4.09 -22.37
CA GLY A 411 -11.39 -3.32 -23.25
C GLY A 411 -11.88 -3.25 -24.70
N ARG A 412 -12.59 -4.29 -25.20
CA ARG A 412 -13.18 -4.28 -26.56
C ARG A 412 -14.40 -3.39 -26.68
N LYS A 413 -15.19 -3.27 -25.62
CA LYS A 413 -16.37 -2.38 -25.61
C LYS A 413 -15.98 -0.92 -25.76
N ILE A 414 -14.95 -0.49 -25.00
CA ILE A 414 -14.44 0.89 -25.07
C ILE A 414 -13.84 1.18 -26.46
N ALA A 415 -13.15 0.23 -27.07
CA ALA A 415 -12.59 0.39 -28.40
C ALA A 415 -13.66 0.49 -29.51
N GLN A 416 -14.86 -0.07 -29.27
CA GLN A 416 -16.01 0.03 -30.19
C GLN A 416 -16.81 1.33 -30.02
N GLU A 417 -16.76 1.96 -28.85
CA GLU A 417 -17.43 3.24 -28.59
C GLU A 417 -16.61 4.47 -29.08
N ILE A 418 -15.30 4.26 -29.34
CA ILE A 418 -14.38 5.32 -29.80
C ILE A 418 -14.26 5.34 -31.34
N ASN A 419 -14.62 4.26 -32.06
CA ASN A 419 -14.67 4.16 -33.50
C ASN A 419 -16.10 4.34 -34.04
#